data_f9cd57a65aa9323b0ca7219fc8d29b85
#
_entry.id   f9cd57a65aa9323b0ca7219fc8d29b85
#
_cell.length_a   1.000
_cell.length_b   1.000
_cell.length_c   1.000
_cell.angle_alpha   90.00
_cell.angle_beta   90.00
_cell.angle_gamma   90.00
#
_symmetry.space_group_name_H-M   'P 1'
#
loop_
_entity.id
_entity.type
_entity.pdbx_description
1 polymer ?
#
loop_
_entity_poly.entity_id
_entity_poly.type
_entity_poly.pdbx_seq_one_letter_code
_entity_poly.pdbx_strand_id
1 'polypeptide(L)' 'MAEISISNEDWEKLKLKVKRKYRELTDEDLAYSQGQEEELIQRLMARLRRNREYVVFTLKKGLVNIDNNRL' A
#
# COMPACT_ATOMS: atom_id res chain seq x y z
N MET A 1 -5.53 15.38 -1.12
CA MET A 1 -5.29 14.61 -2.34
C MET A 1 -4.10 13.70 -2.15
N ALA A 2 -4.22 12.46 -2.54
CA ALA A 2 -3.13 11.49 -2.36
C ALA A 2 -1.99 11.75 -3.35
N GLU A 3 -0.77 11.47 -2.92
CA GLU A 3 0.42 11.65 -3.75
C GLU A 3 0.61 10.52 -4.75
N ILE A 4 -0.20 9.46 -4.66
CA ILE A 4 -0.10 8.30 -5.53
C ILE A 4 -1.46 7.94 -6.05
N SER A 5 -1.47 7.17 -7.13
CA SER A 5 -2.69 6.65 -7.72
C SER A 5 -2.49 5.17 -7.96
N ILE A 6 -3.41 4.36 -7.43
CA ILE A 6 -3.31 2.90 -7.50
C ILE A 6 -4.60 2.35 -8.08
N SER A 7 -4.51 1.69 -9.24
CA SER A 7 -5.67 1.04 -9.82
C SER A 7 -6.00 -0.22 -9.02
N ASN A 8 -7.23 -0.71 -9.18
CA ASN A 8 -7.62 -1.95 -8.50
C ASN A 8 -6.73 -3.12 -8.91
N GLU A 9 -6.37 -3.19 -10.18
CA GLU A 9 -5.50 -4.26 -10.66
C GLU A 9 -4.10 -4.17 -10.05
N ASP A 10 -3.53 -2.97 -10.00
CA ASP A 10 -2.22 -2.78 -9.41
C ASP A 10 -2.25 -3.08 -7.92
N TRP A 11 -3.35 -2.72 -7.24
CA TRP A 11 -3.48 -3.01 -5.82
C TRP A 11 -3.50 -4.50 -5.53
N GLU A 12 -4.13 -5.28 -6.39
CA GLU A 12 -4.14 -6.74 -6.21
C GLU A 12 -2.72 -7.29 -6.14
N LYS A 13 -1.83 -6.80 -6.97
CA LYS A 13 -0.43 -7.21 -6.97
C LYS A 13 0.34 -6.61 -5.80
N LEU A 14 0.17 -5.32 -5.58
CA LEU A 14 0.86 -4.60 -4.52
C LEU A 14 0.47 -5.11 -3.14
N LYS A 15 -0.80 -5.44 -2.96
CA LYS A 15 -1.32 -5.97 -1.71
C LYS A 15 -0.56 -7.20 -1.25
N LEU A 16 -0.27 -8.11 -2.18
CA LEU A 16 0.48 -9.33 -1.86
C LEU A 16 1.89 -9.00 -1.39
N LYS A 17 2.53 -8.02 -2.02
CA LYS A 17 3.88 -7.60 -1.62
C LYS A 17 3.87 -6.98 -0.24
N VAL A 18 2.91 -6.10 0.02
CA VAL A 18 2.80 -5.42 1.31
C VAL A 18 2.51 -6.43 2.42
N LYS A 19 1.61 -7.36 2.17
CA LYS A 19 1.26 -8.38 3.14
C LYS A 19 2.45 -9.28 3.47
N ARG A 20 3.27 -9.56 2.47
CA ARG A 20 4.48 -10.37 2.68
C ARG A 20 5.51 -9.64 3.54
N LYS A 21 5.67 -8.35 3.30
CA LYS A 21 6.62 -7.54 4.04
C LYS A 21 6.16 -7.24 5.47
N TYR A 22 4.87 -7.00 5.63
CA TYR A 22 4.27 -6.63 6.93
C TYR A 22 3.21 -7.66 7.28
N ARG A 23 3.63 -8.77 7.85
CA ARG A 23 2.75 -9.90 8.12
C ARG A 23 1.67 -9.62 9.15
N GLU A 24 1.86 -8.60 9.98
CA GLU A 24 0.87 -8.21 10.98
C GLU A 24 -0.36 -7.56 10.37
N LEU A 25 -0.30 -7.16 9.11
CA LEU A 25 -1.45 -6.55 8.45
C LEU A 25 -2.48 -7.61 8.07
N THR A 26 -3.74 -7.27 8.31
CA THR A 26 -4.86 -8.15 7.96
C THR A 26 -5.46 -7.73 6.63
N ASP A 27 -6.37 -8.55 6.10
CA ASP A 27 -7.08 -8.21 4.88
C ASP A 27 -7.90 -6.93 5.06
N GLU A 28 -8.43 -6.71 6.27
CA GLU A 28 -9.17 -5.48 6.56
C GLU A 28 -8.26 -4.26 6.49
N ASP A 29 -7.03 -4.39 6.97
CA ASP A 29 -6.05 -3.30 6.91
C ASP A 29 -5.70 -2.96 5.47
N LEU A 30 -5.80 -3.93 4.59
CA LEU A 30 -5.43 -3.80 3.19
C LEU A 30 -6.63 -3.59 2.27
N ALA A 31 -7.82 -3.42 2.82
CA ALA A 31 -9.02 -3.12 2.04
C ALA A 31 -8.85 -1.78 1.36
N TYR A 32 -9.08 -1.75 0.04
CA TYR A 32 -8.84 -0.56 -0.74
C TYR A 32 -9.69 -0.61 -2.02
N SER A 33 -10.17 0.54 -2.45
CA SER A 33 -10.83 0.72 -3.75
C SER A 33 -10.14 1.86 -4.47
N GLN A 34 -10.07 1.75 -5.78
CA GLN A 34 -9.46 2.80 -6.61
C GLN A 34 -10.11 4.15 -6.30
N GLY A 35 -9.29 5.15 -6.07
CA GLY A 35 -9.74 6.49 -5.70
C GLY A 35 -9.71 6.75 -4.21
N GLN A 36 -9.45 5.72 -3.38
CA GLN A 36 -9.41 5.87 -1.94
C GLN A 36 -8.00 5.74 -1.38
N GLU A 37 -7.03 6.25 -2.12
CA GLU A 37 -5.62 6.17 -1.73
C GLU A 37 -5.35 6.86 -0.40
N GLU A 38 -6.02 7.99 -0.16
CA GLU A 38 -5.81 8.73 1.08
C GLU A 38 -6.21 7.90 2.31
N GLU A 39 -7.33 7.21 2.22
CA GLU A 39 -7.79 6.36 3.32
C GLU A 39 -6.81 5.21 3.57
N LEU A 40 -6.30 4.62 2.49
CA LEU A 40 -5.33 3.55 2.60
C LEU A 40 -4.05 4.04 3.29
N ILE A 41 -3.55 5.20 2.88
CA ILE A 41 -2.34 5.77 3.46
C ILE A 41 -2.54 6.02 4.96
N GLN A 42 -3.64 6.63 5.34
CA GLN A 42 -3.93 6.92 6.75
C GLN A 42 -4.01 5.63 7.57
N ARG A 43 -4.64 4.62 7.03
CA ARG A 43 -4.77 3.35 7.73
C ARG A 43 -3.41 2.70 7.93
N LEU A 44 -2.58 2.68 6.90
CA LEU A 44 -1.26 2.08 6.98
C LEU A 44 -0.34 2.86 7.92
N MET A 45 -0.45 4.19 7.94
CA MET A 45 0.31 5.01 8.89
C MET A 45 0.01 4.57 10.32
N ALA A 46 -1.25 4.38 10.63
CA ALA A 46 -1.67 3.98 11.98
C ALA A 46 -1.21 2.54 12.29
N ARG A 47 -1.40 1.64 11.35
CA ARG A 47 -1.08 0.22 11.58
C ARG A 47 0.42 -0.02 11.67
N LEU A 48 1.20 0.63 10.81
CA LEU A 48 2.64 0.45 10.77
C LEU A 48 3.37 1.40 11.73
N ARG A 49 2.67 2.39 12.27
CA ARG A 49 3.24 3.42 13.13
C ARG A 49 4.37 4.15 12.43
N ARG A 50 4.12 4.50 11.18
CA ARG A 50 5.08 5.23 10.36
C ARG A 50 4.45 6.52 9.86
N ASN A 51 5.29 7.45 9.43
CA ASN A 51 4.78 8.69 8.90
C ASN A 51 4.31 8.53 7.47
N ARG A 52 3.67 9.56 6.95
CA ARG A 52 3.10 9.56 5.61
C ARG A 52 4.17 9.32 4.54
N GLU A 53 5.32 9.97 4.69
CA GLU A 53 6.39 9.83 3.70
C GLU A 53 6.85 8.38 3.58
N TYR A 54 6.96 7.70 4.70
CA TYR A 54 7.38 6.31 4.71
C TYR A 54 6.36 5.43 3.97
N VAL A 55 5.09 5.61 4.27
CA VAL A 55 4.02 4.81 3.66
C VAL A 55 3.93 5.09 2.17
N VAL A 56 3.92 6.35 1.78
CA VAL A 56 3.86 6.72 0.37
C VAL A 56 5.07 6.19 -0.39
N PHE A 57 6.26 6.33 0.19
CA PHE A 57 7.47 5.83 -0.44
C PHE A 57 7.40 4.31 -0.64
N THR A 58 6.94 3.59 0.38
CA THR A 58 6.83 2.14 0.31
C THR A 58 5.87 1.72 -0.80
N LEU A 59 4.72 2.38 -0.89
CA LEU A 59 3.74 2.07 -1.91
C LEU A 59 4.25 2.40 -3.31
N LYS A 60 4.92 3.54 -3.46
CA LYS A 60 5.50 3.93 -4.75
C LYS A 60 6.57 2.94 -5.20
N LYS A 61 7.41 2.52 -4.28
CA LYS A 61 8.46 1.56 -4.58
C LYS A 61 7.86 0.23 -5.05
N GLY A 62 6.80 -0.19 -4.38
CA GLY A 62 6.10 -1.40 -4.78
C GLY A 62 5.46 -1.29 -6.15
N LEU A 63 4.91 -0.12 -6.47
CA LEU A 63 4.31 0.11 -7.79
C LEU A 63 5.35 0.11 -8.90
N VAL A 64 6.51 0.70 -8.66
CA VAL A 64 7.59 0.71 -9.66
C VAL A 64 8.05 -0.71 -9.96
N ASN A 65 8.04 -1.58 -8.95
CA ASN A 65 8.48 -2.97 -9.09
C ASN A 65 7.30 -3.94 -9.07
N ILE A 66 6.18 -3.53 -9.66
CA ILE A 66 4.92 -4.29 -9.54
C ILE A 66 5.05 -5.71 -10.09
N ASP A 67 5.88 -5.93 -11.10
CA ASP A 67 6.07 -7.23 -11.71
C ASP A 67 7.17 -8.05 -11.06
N ASN A 68 7.84 -7.49 -10.05
CA ASN A 68 8.86 -8.19 -9.28
C ASN A 68 8.25 -8.73 -8.00
N ASN A 69 8.84 -9.81 -7.47
CA ASN A 69 8.40 -10.36 -6.19
C ASN A 69 9.04 -9.66 -4.99
N ARG A 70 9.76 -8.57 -5.23
CA ARG A 70 10.41 -7.79 -4.18
C ARG A 70 9.70 -6.48 -3.98
N LEU A 71 9.72 -6.04 -2.76
CA LEU A 71 9.20 -4.73 -2.41
C LEU A 71 10.35 -3.75 -2.21
#